data_e395675c98404fa6eddeaab0e51e4d89
#
_entry.id   e395675c98404fa6eddeaab0e51e4d89
#
_cell.length_a   1.000
_cell.length_b   1.000
_cell.length_c   1.000
_cell.angle_alpha   90.00
_cell.angle_beta   90.00
_cell.angle_gamma   90.00
#
_symmetry.space_group_name_H-M   'P 1'
#
loop_
_entity.id
_entity.type
_entity.pdbx_description
1 polymer ?
#
loop_
_entity_poly.entity_id
_entity_poly.type
_entity_poly.pdbx_seq_one_letter_code
_entity_poly.pdbx_strand_id
1 'polypeptide(L)'
;MGFLSSLFGGTKDADSQKKKDFDILKYDGIRAQRIGKLTYAIKCFKEAIEIQEDLETMSHLATVYTQVNQMEEAKAIWIRMTELDAENPIHFLSLANHCYMSEDYKGMEEACKKAIGLNEQIPVAYYLSAKAAIGLNNAIQAIAMLTKAIMLKEDYADAYQLRAEVLWSMRQAKDAMEDINKLLEINEEDESALLLKGEIIAVTEDAEKAMELINQVLTMNPFNEKAYLLKGNLLLAQKETDQAIAVYNEALELNPNFAQAYHERGRAKLAKGDKEGSMEDMKKAIELAPENGANISGQYNNYDHLTKNVPF
;
A
#
# COMPACT_ATOMS: atom_id res chain seq x y z
N MET A 1 -42.06 19.00 -53.38
CA MET A 1 -40.90 19.18 -52.47
C MET A 1 -41.31 18.73 -51.07
N GLY A 2 -41.15 17.46 -50.72
CA GLY A 2 -41.66 16.96 -49.44
C GLY A 2 -41.17 15.56 -49.06
N PHE A 3 -40.10 15.02 -49.69
CA PHE A 3 -39.66 13.64 -49.41
C PHE A 3 -38.25 13.51 -48.82
N LEU A 4 -37.54 14.60 -48.68
CA LEU A 4 -36.14 14.61 -48.12
C LEU A 4 -36.07 15.10 -46.68
N SER A 5 -37.11 15.66 -46.10
CA SER A 5 -37.10 16.15 -44.71
C SER A 5 -37.38 15.06 -43.67
N SER A 6 -38.01 13.94 -44.05
CA SER A 6 -38.30 12.82 -43.13
C SER A 6 -37.12 11.87 -42.91
N LEU A 7 -36.10 11.85 -43.82
CA LEU A 7 -34.91 11.00 -43.69
C LEU A 7 -33.81 11.59 -42.77
N PHE A 8 -33.82 12.91 -42.56
CA PHE A 8 -32.84 13.59 -41.71
C PHE A 8 -33.38 13.98 -40.29
N GLY A 9 -34.69 13.97 -40.07
CA GLY A 9 -35.30 14.22 -38.78
C GLY A 9 -35.18 13.04 -37.84
N GLY A 10 -35.35 11.82 -38.33
CA GLY A 10 -35.36 10.60 -37.50
C GLY A 10 -34.00 10.21 -36.90
N THR A 11 -32.89 10.57 -37.53
CA THR A 11 -31.54 10.28 -37.00
C THR A 11 -31.17 11.23 -35.85
N LYS A 12 -31.51 12.52 -35.95
CA LYS A 12 -31.23 13.51 -34.89
C LYS A 12 -32.03 13.24 -33.61
N ASP A 13 -33.25 12.76 -33.72
CA ASP A 13 -34.11 12.40 -32.56
C ASP A 13 -33.60 11.12 -31.91
N ALA A 14 -33.15 10.12 -32.67
CA ALA A 14 -32.59 8.89 -32.17
C ALA A 14 -31.24 9.13 -31.46
N ASP A 15 -30.35 9.97 -31.98
CA ASP A 15 -29.06 10.32 -31.34
C ASP A 15 -29.28 11.15 -30.08
N SER A 16 -30.26 12.07 -30.08
CA SER A 16 -30.65 12.82 -28.88
C SER A 16 -31.19 11.92 -27.77
N GLN A 17 -31.96 10.87 -28.13
CA GLN A 17 -32.48 9.91 -27.17
C GLN A 17 -31.36 9.03 -26.59
N LYS A 18 -30.48 8.49 -27.43
CA LYS A 18 -29.31 7.72 -26.98
C LYS A 18 -28.44 8.51 -25.98
N LYS A 19 -28.20 9.78 -26.26
CA LYS A 19 -27.43 10.64 -25.34
C LYS A 19 -28.15 10.83 -24.00
N LYS A 20 -29.45 11.01 -23.98
CA LYS A 20 -30.23 11.11 -22.74
C LYS A 20 -30.19 9.81 -21.95
N ASP A 21 -30.35 8.66 -22.63
CA ASP A 21 -30.30 7.35 -22.00
C ASP A 21 -28.90 7.08 -21.39
N PHE A 22 -27.82 7.42 -22.11
CA PHE A 22 -26.47 7.38 -21.60
C PHE A 22 -26.31 8.24 -20.33
N ASP A 23 -26.73 9.50 -20.38
CA ASP A 23 -26.58 10.43 -19.24
C ASP A 23 -27.36 9.91 -18.01
N ILE A 24 -28.60 9.40 -18.20
CA ILE A 24 -29.41 8.82 -17.12
C ILE A 24 -28.65 7.64 -16.46
N LEU A 25 -28.18 6.69 -17.28
CA LEU A 25 -27.49 5.50 -16.78
C LEU A 25 -26.16 5.87 -16.08
N LYS A 26 -25.38 6.77 -16.66
CA LYS A 26 -24.15 7.27 -16.06
C LYS A 26 -24.39 7.86 -14.67
N TYR A 27 -25.33 8.80 -14.56
CA TYR A 27 -25.61 9.48 -13.28
C TYR A 27 -26.32 8.59 -12.26
N ASP A 28 -27.17 7.66 -12.69
CA ASP A 28 -27.75 6.65 -11.80
C ASP A 28 -26.70 5.70 -11.27
N GLY A 29 -25.72 5.30 -12.11
CA GLY A 29 -24.55 4.52 -11.69
C GLY A 29 -23.72 5.26 -10.64
N ILE A 30 -23.37 6.53 -10.88
CA ILE A 30 -22.61 7.35 -9.92
C ILE A 30 -23.35 7.51 -8.60
N ARG A 31 -24.67 7.73 -8.64
CA ARG A 31 -25.50 7.81 -7.43
C ARG A 31 -25.52 6.50 -6.68
N ALA A 32 -25.69 5.38 -7.40
CA ALA A 32 -25.69 4.05 -6.82
C ALA A 32 -24.35 3.70 -6.17
N GLN A 33 -23.22 4.05 -6.81
CA GLN A 33 -21.89 3.89 -6.25
C GLN A 33 -21.73 4.66 -4.91
N ARG A 34 -22.17 5.92 -4.86
CA ARG A 34 -22.07 6.76 -3.65
C ARG A 34 -22.86 6.21 -2.46
N ILE A 35 -23.98 5.53 -2.70
CA ILE A 35 -24.82 4.93 -1.64
C ILE A 35 -24.53 3.45 -1.41
N GLY A 36 -23.42 2.94 -1.96
CA GLY A 36 -22.97 1.56 -1.75
C GLY A 36 -23.78 0.48 -2.48
N LYS A 37 -24.68 0.85 -3.42
CA LYS A 37 -25.44 -0.12 -4.25
C LYS A 37 -24.58 -0.57 -5.45
N LEU A 38 -23.45 -1.22 -5.16
CA LEU A 38 -22.39 -1.49 -6.14
C LEU A 38 -22.84 -2.36 -7.30
N THR A 39 -23.66 -3.41 -7.05
CA THR A 39 -24.20 -4.26 -8.13
C THR A 39 -25.08 -3.49 -9.10
N TYR A 40 -25.89 -2.55 -8.61
CA TYR A 40 -26.71 -1.72 -9.47
C TYR A 40 -25.87 -0.69 -10.23
N ALA A 41 -24.83 -0.13 -9.59
CA ALA A 41 -23.88 0.76 -10.24
C ALA A 41 -23.17 0.07 -11.42
N ILE A 42 -22.69 -1.18 -11.24
CA ILE A 42 -22.10 -1.98 -12.32
C ILE A 42 -23.07 -2.13 -13.49
N LYS A 43 -24.34 -2.46 -13.22
CA LYS A 43 -25.34 -2.61 -14.26
C LYS A 43 -25.51 -1.31 -15.05
N CYS A 44 -25.72 -0.19 -14.36
CA CYS A 44 -25.90 1.12 -14.99
C CYS A 44 -24.69 1.53 -15.83
N PHE A 45 -23.48 1.38 -15.31
CA PHE A 45 -22.25 1.75 -16.04
C PHE A 45 -22.03 0.86 -17.26
N LYS A 46 -22.30 -0.45 -17.17
CA LYS A 46 -22.20 -1.35 -18.33
C LYS A 46 -23.17 -0.95 -19.43
N GLU A 47 -24.43 -0.75 -19.10
CA GLU A 47 -25.45 -0.31 -20.06
C GLU A 47 -25.11 1.08 -20.65
N ALA A 48 -24.54 1.99 -19.88
CA ALA A 48 -24.08 3.30 -20.38
C ALA A 48 -22.93 3.13 -21.39
N ILE A 49 -21.92 2.30 -21.08
CA ILE A 49 -20.77 2.05 -21.94
C ILE A 49 -21.18 1.36 -23.26
N GLU A 50 -22.20 0.51 -23.25
CA GLU A 50 -22.78 -0.09 -24.46
C GLU A 50 -23.39 0.97 -25.39
N ILE A 51 -23.92 2.07 -24.85
CA ILE A 51 -24.43 3.20 -25.65
C ILE A 51 -23.28 4.06 -26.16
N GLN A 52 -22.33 4.36 -25.30
CA GLN A 52 -21.17 5.20 -25.60
C GLN A 52 -19.97 4.82 -24.73
N GLU A 53 -18.84 4.47 -25.32
CA GLU A 53 -17.56 4.31 -24.62
C GLU A 53 -17.08 5.67 -24.09
N ASP A 54 -17.31 5.93 -22.79
CA ASP A 54 -16.95 7.15 -22.10
C ASP A 54 -15.94 6.84 -21.02
N LEU A 55 -14.75 7.45 -21.10
CA LEU A 55 -13.62 7.16 -20.20
C LEU A 55 -13.94 7.42 -18.73
N GLU A 56 -14.77 8.43 -18.43
CA GLU A 56 -15.18 8.71 -17.05
C GLU A 56 -16.08 7.59 -16.53
N THR A 57 -17.08 7.16 -17.31
CA THR A 57 -17.95 6.04 -16.96
C THR A 57 -17.18 4.73 -16.79
N MET A 58 -16.19 4.49 -17.67
CA MET A 58 -15.31 3.33 -17.59
C MET A 58 -14.45 3.37 -16.32
N SER A 59 -13.91 4.53 -15.93
CA SER A 59 -13.16 4.70 -14.68
C SER A 59 -14.02 4.39 -13.45
N HIS A 60 -15.27 4.85 -13.43
CA HIS A 60 -16.21 4.49 -12.38
C HIS A 60 -16.49 2.99 -12.34
N LEU A 61 -16.73 2.35 -13.49
CA LEU A 61 -16.96 0.91 -13.57
C LEU A 61 -15.78 0.11 -13.04
N ALA A 62 -14.55 0.44 -13.48
CA ALA A 62 -13.33 -0.21 -13.02
C ALA A 62 -13.14 -0.05 -11.48
N THR A 63 -13.41 1.14 -10.96
CA THR A 63 -13.37 1.40 -9.51
C THR A 63 -14.37 0.54 -8.76
N VAL A 64 -15.61 0.43 -9.25
CA VAL A 64 -16.65 -0.40 -8.60
C VAL A 64 -16.31 -1.89 -8.70
N TYR A 65 -15.76 -2.36 -9.81
CA TYR A 65 -15.26 -3.74 -9.92
C TYR A 65 -14.17 -4.04 -8.88
N THR A 66 -13.22 -3.11 -8.69
CA THR A 66 -12.20 -3.22 -7.64
C THR A 66 -12.84 -3.30 -6.24
N GLN A 67 -13.85 -2.46 -5.94
CA GLN A 67 -14.55 -2.45 -4.65
C GLN A 67 -15.29 -3.77 -4.34
N VAL A 68 -15.78 -4.47 -5.37
CA VAL A 68 -16.43 -5.79 -5.23
C VAL A 68 -15.48 -6.96 -5.44
N ASN A 69 -14.17 -6.71 -5.46
CA ASN A 69 -13.10 -7.69 -5.66
C ASN A 69 -13.15 -8.44 -7.01
N GLN A 70 -13.72 -7.80 -8.04
CA GLN A 70 -13.71 -8.32 -9.43
C GLN A 70 -12.48 -7.73 -10.16
N MET A 71 -11.29 -8.22 -9.80
CA MET A 71 -10.02 -7.63 -10.24
C MET A 71 -9.76 -7.79 -11.74
N GLU A 72 -10.11 -8.95 -12.32
CA GLU A 72 -9.90 -9.17 -13.76
C GLU A 72 -10.80 -8.29 -14.64
N GLU A 73 -12.05 -8.11 -14.23
CA GLU A 73 -12.99 -7.22 -14.90
C GLU A 73 -12.53 -5.76 -14.82
N ALA A 74 -12.04 -5.33 -13.66
CA ALA A 74 -11.46 -4.00 -13.48
C ALA A 74 -10.25 -3.81 -14.40
N LYS A 75 -9.33 -4.80 -14.45
CA LYS A 75 -8.14 -4.77 -15.30
C LYS A 75 -8.50 -4.63 -16.77
N ALA A 76 -9.49 -5.38 -17.23
CA ALA A 76 -9.94 -5.32 -18.63
C ALA A 76 -10.43 -3.91 -19.00
N ILE A 77 -11.15 -3.23 -18.11
CA ILE A 77 -11.60 -1.85 -18.33
C ILE A 77 -10.41 -0.88 -18.37
N TRP A 78 -9.45 -1.00 -17.42
CA TRP A 78 -8.25 -0.15 -17.43
C TRP A 78 -7.42 -0.33 -18.70
N ILE A 79 -7.25 -1.57 -19.18
CA ILE A 79 -6.59 -1.85 -20.47
C ILE A 79 -7.36 -1.17 -21.61
N ARG A 80 -8.68 -1.34 -21.67
CA ARG A 80 -9.50 -0.72 -22.72
C ARG A 80 -9.35 0.81 -22.74
N MET A 81 -9.28 1.45 -21.57
CA MET A 81 -9.04 2.89 -21.49
C MET A 81 -7.68 3.31 -22.05
N THR A 82 -6.62 2.49 -21.86
CA THR A 82 -5.31 2.76 -22.49
C THR A 82 -5.30 2.60 -23.99
N GLU A 83 -6.23 1.80 -24.55
CA GLU A 83 -6.39 1.65 -26.01
C GLU A 83 -7.16 2.81 -26.63
N LEU A 84 -8.21 3.30 -25.93
CA LEU A 84 -9.06 4.39 -26.40
C LEU A 84 -8.35 5.74 -26.40
N ASP A 85 -7.45 5.95 -25.45
CA ASP A 85 -6.68 7.19 -25.29
C ASP A 85 -5.22 6.85 -24.99
N ALA A 86 -4.55 6.32 -26.02
CA ALA A 86 -3.20 5.77 -25.91
C ALA A 86 -2.10 6.84 -25.68
N GLU A 87 -2.39 8.11 -25.90
CA GLU A 87 -1.48 9.23 -25.71
C GLU A 87 -1.53 9.79 -24.27
N ASN A 88 -2.45 9.32 -23.45
CA ASN A 88 -2.66 9.85 -22.10
C ASN A 88 -1.96 8.98 -21.06
N PRO A 89 -0.88 9.46 -20.41
CA PRO A 89 -0.13 8.71 -19.42
C PRO A 89 -0.96 8.35 -18.19
N ILE A 90 -2.04 9.10 -17.89
CA ILE A 90 -2.86 8.89 -16.69
C ILE A 90 -3.56 7.52 -16.71
N HIS A 91 -4.02 7.06 -17.89
CA HIS A 91 -4.66 5.75 -18.01
C HIS A 91 -3.69 4.61 -17.71
N PHE A 92 -2.44 4.74 -18.13
CA PHE A 92 -1.38 3.77 -17.81
C PHE A 92 -1.04 3.80 -16.32
N LEU A 93 -1.03 4.97 -15.66
CA LEU A 93 -0.83 5.06 -14.22
C LEU A 93 -1.99 4.45 -13.43
N SER A 94 -3.22 4.60 -13.91
CA SER A 94 -4.40 3.94 -13.32
C SER A 94 -4.31 2.43 -13.44
N LEU A 95 -3.89 1.92 -14.61
CA LEU A 95 -3.61 0.50 -14.82
C LEU A 95 -2.48 0.01 -13.90
N ALA A 96 -1.39 0.78 -13.74
CA ALA A 96 -0.29 0.44 -12.85
C ALA A 96 -0.74 0.34 -11.38
N ASN A 97 -1.57 1.27 -10.92
CA ASN A 97 -2.16 1.21 -9.59
C ASN A 97 -3.04 -0.03 -9.39
N HIS A 98 -3.84 -0.37 -10.41
CA HIS A 98 -4.65 -1.59 -10.36
C HIS A 98 -3.77 -2.85 -10.31
N CYS A 99 -2.72 -2.93 -11.15
CA CYS A 99 -1.75 -4.01 -11.13
C CYS A 99 -1.05 -4.14 -9.76
N TYR A 100 -0.75 -3.03 -9.08
CA TYR A 100 -0.22 -3.05 -7.71
C TYR A 100 -1.19 -3.71 -6.73
N MET A 101 -2.48 -3.37 -6.79
CA MET A 101 -3.52 -3.94 -5.91
C MET A 101 -3.72 -5.45 -6.11
N SER A 102 -3.46 -5.95 -7.32
CA SER A 102 -3.53 -7.37 -7.69
C SER A 102 -2.18 -8.08 -7.64
N GLU A 103 -1.13 -7.44 -7.10
CA GLU A 103 0.24 -7.95 -7.01
C GLU A 103 0.85 -8.35 -8.38
N ASP A 104 0.30 -7.84 -9.48
CA ASP A 104 0.85 -8.00 -10.82
C ASP A 104 1.97 -6.98 -11.07
N TYR A 105 3.10 -7.18 -10.39
CA TYR A 105 4.24 -6.25 -10.47
C TYR A 105 4.86 -6.17 -11.87
N LYS A 106 4.72 -7.20 -12.71
CA LYS A 106 5.17 -7.14 -14.11
C LYS A 106 4.27 -6.24 -14.94
N GLY A 107 2.95 -6.43 -14.85
CA GLY A 107 1.99 -5.55 -15.51
C GLY A 107 2.12 -4.10 -15.03
N MET A 108 2.39 -3.89 -13.75
CA MET A 108 2.67 -2.58 -13.18
C MET A 108 3.91 -1.93 -13.80
N GLU A 109 5.03 -2.66 -13.94
CA GLU A 109 6.26 -2.17 -14.55
C GLU A 109 6.03 -1.76 -16.03
N GLU A 110 5.33 -2.59 -16.80
CA GLU A 110 5.00 -2.32 -18.20
C GLU A 110 4.13 -1.07 -18.35
N ALA A 111 3.10 -0.92 -17.53
CA ALA A 111 2.23 0.25 -17.53
C ALA A 111 3.00 1.53 -17.15
N CYS A 112 3.82 1.48 -16.11
CA CYS A 112 4.68 2.60 -15.71
C CYS A 112 5.66 3.00 -16.83
N LYS A 113 6.28 2.03 -17.51
CA LYS A 113 7.18 2.27 -18.63
C LYS A 113 6.47 2.98 -19.79
N LYS A 114 5.22 2.62 -20.08
CA LYS A 114 4.40 3.31 -21.08
C LYS A 114 4.09 4.74 -20.66
N ALA A 115 3.66 4.96 -19.41
CA ALA A 115 3.39 6.31 -18.88
C ALA A 115 4.63 7.21 -18.95
N ILE A 116 5.80 6.70 -18.56
CA ILE A 116 7.08 7.42 -18.61
C ILE A 116 7.46 7.74 -20.06
N GLY A 117 7.27 6.78 -20.99
CA GLY A 117 7.54 7.00 -22.41
C GLY A 117 6.68 8.09 -23.05
N LEU A 118 5.46 8.31 -22.56
CA LEU A 118 4.57 9.38 -22.99
C LEU A 118 4.92 10.72 -22.32
N ASN A 119 5.33 10.72 -21.07
CA ASN A 119 5.72 11.92 -20.35
C ASN A 119 6.73 11.59 -19.24
N GLU A 120 7.99 11.96 -19.47
CA GLU A 120 9.11 11.75 -18.56
C GLU A 120 9.11 12.71 -17.34
N GLN A 121 8.20 13.68 -17.28
CA GLN A 121 8.15 14.69 -16.22
C GLN A 121 7.10 14.38 -15.14
N ILE A 122 6.61 13.15 -15.05
CA ILE A 122 5.60 12.73 -14.07
C ILE A 122 6.28 12.01 -12.88
N PRO A 123 6.47 12.65 -11.72
CA PRO A 123 7.16 12.04 -10.57
C PRO A 123 6.49 10.74 -10.09
N VAL A 124 5.15 10.70 -10.08
CA VAL A 124 4.38 9.52 -9.62
C VAL A 124 4.60 8.30 -10.51
N ALA A 125 4.91 8.47 -11.80
CA ALA A 125 5.21 7.36 -12.70
C ALA A 125 6.48 6.61 -12.27
N TYR A 126 7.51 7.35 -11.86
CA TYR A 126 8.75 6.78 -11.33
C TYR A 126 8.56 6.17 -9.93
N TYR A 127 7.77 6.81 -9.07
CA TYR A 127 7.41 6.25 -7.77
C TYR A 127 6.69 4.90 -7.90
N LEU A 128 5.69 4.81 -8.78
CA LEU A 128 4.99 3.55 -9.07
C LEU A 128 5.91 2.51 -9.71
N SER A 129 6.81 2.93 -10.62
CA SER A 129 7.82 2.04 -11.20
C SER A 129 8.77 1.47 -10.12
N ALA A 130 9.12 2.27 -9.12
CA ALA A 130 9.91 1.80 -7.98
C ALA A 130 9.15 0.76 -7.14
N LYS A 131 7.86 0.97 -6.88
CA LYS A 131 7.02 -0.01 -6.20
C LYS A 131 6.93 -1.34 -6.97
N ALA A 132 6.83 -1.28 -8.30
CA ALA A 132 6.90 -2.47 -9.15
C ALA A 132 8.25 -3.18 -9.01
N ALA A 133 9.36 -2.43 -9.04
CA ALA A 133 10.69 -2.98 -8.88
C ALA A 133 10.89 -3.65 -7.50
N ILE A 134 10.34 -3.08 -6.42
CA ILE A 134 10.35 -3.70 -5.08
C ILE A 134 9.59 -5.02 -5.10
N GLY A 135 8.38 -5.07 -5.66
CA GLY A 135 7.60 -6.30 -5.78
C GLY A 135 8.28 -7.38 -6.65
N LEU A 136 9.16 -6.96 -7.58
CA LEU A 136 10.00 -7.85 -8.39
C LEU A 136 11.37 -8.16 -7.71
N ASN A 137 11.57 -7.76 -6.46
CA ASN A 137 12.83 -7.93 -5.70
C ASN A 137 14.05 -7.26 -6.37
N ASN A 138 13.85 -6.15 -7.08
CA ASN A 138 14.91 -5.38 -7.73
C ASN A 138 15.14 -4.04 -7.00
N ALA A 139 15.80 -4.10 -5.86
CA ALA A 139 16.08 -2.95 -5.01
C ALA A 139 16.93 -1.85 -5.72
N ILE A 140 17.87 -2.25 -6.59
CA ILE A 140 18.72 -1.28 -7.32
C ILE A 140 17.87 -0.45 -8.28
N GLN A 141 16.97 -1.09 -9.03
CA GLN A 141 16.05 -0.38 -9.93
C GLN A 141 15.09 0.51 -9.13
N ALA A 142 14.59 0.03 -7.98
CA ALA A 142 13.72 0.82 -7.13
C ALA A 142 14.40 2.12 -6.68
N ILE A 143 15.65 2.06 -6.20
CA ILE A 143 16.41 3.25 -5.78
C ILE A 143 16.60 4.21 -6.96
N ALA A 144 16.93 3.69 -8.16
CA ALA A 144 17.11 4.53 -9.34
C ALA A 144 15.81 5.28 -9.72
N MET A 145 14.67 4.59 -9.68
CA MET A 145 13.37 5.18 -9.97
C MET A 145 12.96 6.20 -8.93
N LEU A 146 13.15 5.90 -7.63
CA LEU A 146 12.87 6.85 -6.53
C LEU A 146 13.75 8.09 -6.61
N THR A 147 15.02 7.92 -6.95
CA THR A 147 15.92 9.06 -7.18
C THR A 147 15.40 9.95 -8.30
N LYS A 148 14.91 9.37 -9.40
CA LYS A 148 14.33 10.16 -10.49
C LYS A 148 13.02 10.85 -10.07
N ALA A 149 12.16 10.19 -9.29
CA ALA A 149 10.94 10.79 -8.75
C ALA A 149 11.25 12.02 -7.87
N ILE A 150 12.27 11.90 -6.99
CA ILE A 150 12.73 12.98 -6.11
C ILE A 150 13.35 14.13 -6.92
N MET A 151 14.15 13.84 -7.95
CA MET A 151 14.72 14.88 -8.83
C MET A 151 13.63 15.69 -9.55
N LEU A 152 12.48 15.09 -9.85
CA LEU A 152 11.34 15.77 -10.49
C LEU A 152 10.44 16.48 -9.49
N LYS A 153 10.43 16.06 -8.24
CA LYS A 153 9.66 16.64 -7.14
C LYS A 153 10.50 16.57 -5.86
N GLU A 154 11.21 17.66 -5.54
CA GLU A 154 12.17 17.71 -4.42
C GLU A 154 11.54 17.55 -3.03
N ASP A 155 10.22 17.80 -2.88
CA ASP A 155 9.45 17.63 -1.65
C ASP A 155 8.59 16.33 -1.64
N TYR A 156 8.99 15.30 -2.42
CA TYR A 156 8.22 14.06 -2.53
C TYR A 156 8.48 13.14 -1.32
N ALA A 157 7.78 13.40 -0.21
CA ALA A 157 7.96 12.68 1.05
C ALA A 157 7.83 11.16 0.89
N ASP A 158 6.78 10.65 0.19
CA ASP A 158 6.59 9.22 -0.02
C ASP A 158 7.77 8.57 -0.75
N ALA A 159 8.42 9.30 -1.67
CA ALA A 159 9.58 8.76 -2.41
C ALA A 159 10.84 8.70 -1.54
N TYR A 160 11.06 9.68 -0.68
CA TYR A 160 12.14 9.63 0.32
C TYR A 160 11.92 8.49 1.30
N GLN A 161 10.71 8.36 1.86
CA GLN A 161 10.37 7.29 2.79
C GLN A 161 10.64 5.92 2.17
N LEU A 162 10.12 5.67 0.98
CA LEU A 162 10.28 4.38 0.32
C LEU A 162 11.74 4.11 -0.06
N ARG A 163 12.52 5.16 -0.44
CA ARG A 163 13.94 4.99 -0.76
C ARG A 163 14.75 4.70 0.50
N ALA A 164 14.47 5.37 1.60
CA ALA A 164 15.11 5.09 2.89
C ALA A 164 14.87 3.64 3.34
N GLU A 165 13.63 3.13 3.22
CA GLU A 165 13.29 1.75 3.55
C GLU A 165 14.05 0.74 2.69
N VAL A 166 14.13 0.98 1.36
CA VAL A 166 14.89 0.12 0.44
C VAL A 166 16.39 0.17 0.75
N LEU A 167 16.96 1.36 0.97
CA LEU A 167 18.36 1.54 1.34
C LEU A 167 18.67 0.84 2.65
N TRP A 168 17.81 0.96 3.66
CA TRP A 168 17.97 0.26 4.94
C TRP A 168 17.92 -1.26 4.78
N SER A 169 17.00 -1.78 3.97
CA SER A 169 16.93 -3.21 3.66
C SER A 169 18.23 -3.74 3.03
N MET A 170 18.93 -2.89 2.28
CA MET A 170 20.23 -3.16 1.69
C MET A 170 21.41 -2.88 2.64
N ARG A 171 21.17 -2.57 3.91
CA ARG A 171 22.18 -2.21 4.91
C ARG A 171 22.97 -0.94 4.58
N GLN A 172 22.41 -0.05 3.79
CA GLN A 172 22.98 1.25 3.45
C GLN A 172 22.47 2.32 4.44
N ALA A 173 22.83 2.17 5.72
CA ALA A 173 22.33 2.99 6.81
C ALA A 173 22.58 4.48 6.62
N LYS A 174 23.77 4.86 6.10
CA LYS A 174 24.13 6.27 5.88
C LYS A 174 23.19 6.94 4.88
N ASP A 175 22.99 6.30 3.72
CA ASP A 175 22.16 6.87 2.66
C ASP A 175 20.68 6.90 3.07
N ALA A 176 20.21 5.87 3.81
CA ALA A 176 18.88 5.86 4.39
C ALA A 176 18.68 7.02 5.38
N MET A 177 19.68 7.32 6.23
CA MET A 177 19.62 8.44 7.16
C MET A 177 19.60 9.80 6.48
N GLU A 178 20.24 9.96 5.31
CA GLU A 178 20.14 11.19 4.52
C GLU A 178 18.70 11.44 4.07
N ASP A 179 18.01 10.41 3.58
CA ASP A 179 16.60 10.51 3.17
C ASP A 179 15.66 10.77 4.36
N ILE A 180 15.88 10.08 5.48
CA ILE A 180 15.12 10.30 6.72
C ILE A 180 15.27 11.73 7.23
N ASN A 181 16.48 12.28 7.20
CA ASN A 181 16.67 13.67 7.61
C ASN A 181 15.95 14.65 6.67
N LYS A 182 15.86 14.36 5.36
CA LYS A 182 15.04 15.14 4.43
C LYS A 182 13.56 15.05 4.74
N LEU A 183 13.05 13.88 5.11
CA LEU A 183 11.66 13.72 5.55
C LEU A 183 11.38 14.56 6.80
N LEU A 184 12.27 14.53 7.78
CA LEU A 184 12.11 15.29 9.02
C LEU A 184 12.30 16.82 8.83
N GLU A 185 13.02 17.24 7.77
CA GLU A 185 13.03 18.66 7.35
C GLU A 185 11.67 19.07 6.75
N ILE A 186 10.96 18.16 6.04
CA ILE A 186 9.63 18.42 5.48
C ILE A 186 8.56 18.38 6.58
N ASN A 187 8.62 17.39 7.45
CA ASN A 187 7.71 17.18 8.57
C ASN A 187 8.47 16.59 9.76
N GLU A 188 8.76 17.39 10.77
CA GLU A 188 9.51 17.01 11.96
C GLU A 188 8.79 15.98 12.85
N GLU A 189 7.47 15.87 12.70
CA GLU A 189 6.61 14.92 13.43
C GLU A 189 6.22 13.70 12.59
N ASP A 190 6.94 13.40 11.50
CA ASP A 190 6.66 12.22 10.69
C ASP A 190 6.97 10.93 11.47
N GLU A 191 5.91 10.24 11.91
CA GLU A 191 6.00 9.04 12.74
C GLU A 191 6.82 7.92 12.04
N SER A 192 6.65 7.75 10.73
CA SER A 192 7.34 6.71 9.97
C SER A 192 8.84 7.00 9.85
N ALA A 193 9.18 8.27 9.61
CA ALA A 193 10.57 8.71 9.55
C ALA A 193 11.27 8.58 10.92
N LEU A 194 10.58 9.01 12.01
CA LEU A 194 11.10 8.87 13.37
C LEU A 194 11.33 7.42 13.77
N LEU A 195 10.40 6.51 13.44
CA LEU A 195 10.53 5.09 13.72
C LEU A 195 11.66 4.45 12.92
N LEU A 196 11.77 4.75 11.63
CA LEU A 196 12.86 4.21 10.80
C LEU A 196 14.21 4.74 11.27
N LYS A 197 14.28 6.03 11.68
CA LYS A 197 15.48 6.59 12.32
C LYS A 197 15.84 5.84 13.60
N GLY A 198 14.86 5.60 14.46
CA GLY A 198 15.03 4.83 15.69
C GLY A 198 15.55 3.41 15.42
N GLU A 199 14.98 2.73 14.44
CA GLU A 199 15.41 1.39 14.03
C GLU A 199 16.87 1.36 13.56
N ILE A 200 17.29 2.31 12.72
CA ILE A 200 18.67 2.41 12.23
C ILE A 200 19.62 2.71 13.39
N ILE A 201 19.30 3.71 14.21
CA ILE A 201 20.14 4.12 15.35
C ILE A 201 20.27 2.99 16.37
N ALA A 202 19.22 2.23 16.64
CA ALA A 202 19.25 1.08 17.53
C ALA A 202 20.33 0.04 17.18
N VAL A 203 20.62 -0.10 15.89
CA VAL A 203 21.60 -1.06 15.36
C VAL A 203 22.98 -0.46 15.17
N THR A 204 23.05 0.82 14.77
CA THR A 204 24.30 1.45 14.32
C THR A 204 24.98 2.29 15.38
N GLU A 205 24.26 2.82 16.37
CA GLU A 205 24.78 3.81 17.29
C GLU A 205 24.42 3.54 18.76
N ASP A 206 23.16 3.84 19.16
CA ASP A 206 22.78 4.01 20.54
C ASP A 206 21.31 3.61 20.76
N ALA A 207 21.11 2.53 21.49
CA ALA A 207 19.78 2.03 21.82
C ALA A 207 18.96 2.99 22.72
N GLU A 208 19.61 3.84 23.54
CA GLU A 208 18.92 4.82 24.39
C GLU A 208 18.29 5.92 23.51
N LYS A 209 19.04 6.46 22.54
CA LYS A 209 18.51 7.44 21.60
C LYS A 209 17.38 6.87 20.72
N ALA A 210 17.50 5.61 20.32
CA ALA A 210 16.44 4.92 19.61
C ALA A 210 15.16 4.85 20.46
N MET A 211 15.29 4.53 21.75
CA MET A 211 14.17 4.47 22.69
C MET A 211 13.51 5.85 22.88
N GLU A 212 14.29 6.93 22.90
CA GLU A 212 13.76 8.30 22.96
C GLU A 212 12.88 8.62 21.75
N LEU A 213 13.32 8.31 20.53
CA LEU A 213 12.54 8.53 19.29
C LEU A 213 11.25 7.70 19.29
N ILE A 214 11.30 6.44 19.70
CA ILE A 214 10.13 5.57 19.79
C ILE A 214 9.12 6.14 20.80
N ASN A 215 9.60 6.57 21.98
CA ASN A 215 8.73 7.18 23.00
C ASN A 215 8.15 8.52 22.54
N GLN A 216 8.88 9.31 21.74
CA GLN A 216 8.35 10.51 21.11
C GLN A 216 7.16 10.15 20.21
N VAL A 217 7.28 9.14 19.35
CA VAL A 217 6.17 8.68 18.50
C VAL A 217 4.98 8.21 19.34
N LEU A 218 5.20 7.42 20.40
CA LEU A 218 4.11 6.97 21.28
C LEU A 218 3.46 8.12 22.06
N THR A 219 4.18 9.21 22.30
CA THR A 219 3.61 10.43 22.91
C THR A 219 2.70 11.17 21.93
N MET A 220 3.09 11.25 20.64
CA MET A 220 2.29 11.88 19.58
C MET A 220 1.09 11.01 19.20
N ASN A 221 1.31 9.71 19.07
CA ASN A 221 0.30 8.72 18.68
C ASN A 221 0.36 7.47 19.58
N PRO A 222 -0.40 7.44 20.68
CA PRO A 222 -0.45 6.29 21.59
C PRO A 222 -0.99 5.01 20.96
N PHE A 223 -1.55 5.06 19.76
CA PHE A 223 -2.08 3.89 19.04
C PHE A 223 -1.13 3.38 17.95
N ASN A 224 0.11 3.87 17.89
CA ASN A 224 1.06 3.44 16.88
C ASN A 224 1.59 2.04 17.16
N GLU A 225 1.00 1.04 16.51
CA GLU A 225 1.34 -0.38 16.68
C GLU A 225 2.82 -0.68 16.36
N LYS A 226 3.36 -0.05 15.30
CA LYS A 226 4.75 -0.25 14.89
C LYS A 226 5.73 0.25 15.96
N ALA A 227 5.40 1.34 16.65
CA ALA A 227 6.21 1.87 17.73
C ALA A 227 6.25 0.90 18.94
N TYR A 228 5.13 0.29 19.31
CA TYR A 228 5.10 -0.73 20.37
C TYR A 228 5.94 -1.95 20.00
N LEU A 229 5.86 -2.43 18.76
CA LEU A 229 6.67 -3.57 18.31
C LEU A 229 8.15 -3.24 18.37
N LEU A 230 8.55 -2.08 17.85
CA LEU A 230 9.95 -1.66 17.85
C LEU A 230 10.48 -1.48 19.27
N LYS A 231 9.69 -0.87 20.18
CA LYS A 231 10.02 -0.71 21.60
C LYS A 231 10.23 -2.06 22.28
N GLY A 232 9.29 -2.98 22.10
CA GLY A 232 9.37 -4.31 22.69
C GLY A 232 10.56 -5.11 22.17
N ASN A 233 10.82 -5.05 20.85
CA ASN A 233 11.95 -5.73 20.23
C ASN A 233 13.29 -5.16 20.73
N LEU A 234 13.39 -3.84 20.88
CA LEU A 234 14.59 -3.19 21.41
C LEU A 234 14.87 -3.63 22.86
N LEU A 235 13.84 -3.71 23.70
CA LEU A 235 13.95 -4.22 25.07
C LEU A 235 14.38 -5.69 25.11
N LEU A 236 13.87 -6.53 24.20
CA LEU A 236 14.31 -7.91 24.06
C LEU A 236 15.79 -8.03 23.68
N ALA A 237 16.25 -7.16 22.78
CA ALA A 237 17.68 -7.11 22.42
C ALA A 237 18.57 -6.71 23.59
N GLN A 238 18.08 -5.85 24.47
CA GLN A 238 18.71 -5.46 25.74
C GLN A 238 18.57 -6.50 26.86
N LYS A 239 17.89 -7.64 26.58
CA LYS A 239 17.55 -8.69 27.55
C LYS A 239 16.59 -8.26 28.67
N GLU A 240 15.88 -7.18 28.45
CA GLU A 240 14.87 -6.62 29.35
C GLU A 240 13.50 -7.26 29.10
N THR A 241 13.46 -8.60 29.17
CA THR A 241 12.31 -9.40 28.73
C THR A 241 11.01 -9.05 29.45
N ASP A 242 11.08 -8.73 30.75
CA ASP A 242 9.88 -8.37 31.54
C ASP A 242 9.29 -7.03 31.09
N GLN A 243 10.14 -6.07 30.76
CA GLN A 243 9.70 -4.78 30.23
C GLN A 243 9.12 -4.93 28.82
N ALA A 244 9.71 -5.77 27.98
CA ALA A 244 9.17 -6.08 26.65
C ALA A 244 7.76 -6.69 26.75
N ILE A 245 7.55 -7.66 27.65
CA ILE A 245 6.21 -8.24 27.89
C ILE A 245 5.23 -7.17 28.36
N ALA A 246 5.64 -6.24 29.23
CA ALA A 246 4.79 -5.14 29.67
C ALA A 246 4.39 -4.22 28.53
N VAL A 247 5.33 -3.87 27.63
CA VAL A 247 5.06 -3.05 26.43
C VAL A 247 4.06 -3.74 25.48
N TYR A 248 4.21 -5.05 25.26
CA TYR A 248 3.24 -5.78 24.43
C TYR A 248 1.88 -5.93 25.11
N ASN A 249 1.82 -6.01 26.46
CA ASN A 249 0.55 -5.98 27.18
C ASN A 249 -0.18 -4.66 26.95
N GLU A 250 0.53 -3.53 27.06
CA GLU A 250 -0.02 -2.20 26.80
C GLU A 250 -0.57 -2.10 25.37
N ALA A 251 0.19 -2.55 24.37
CA ALA A 251 -0.27 -2.59 22.98
C ALA A 251 -1.55 -3.43 22.80
N LEU A 252 -1.67 -4.56 23.51
CA LEU A 252 -2.82 -5.46 23.43
C LEU A 252 -4.02 -4.98 24.25
N GLU A 253 -3.83 -4.14 25.26
CA GLU A 253 -4.91 -3.42 25.92
C GLU A 253 -5.53 -2.38 25.00
N LEU A 254 -4.72 -1.71 24.18
CA LEU A 254 -5.17 -0.72 23.18
C LEU A 254 -5.82 -1.39 21.97
N ASN A 255 -5.21 -2.45 21.45
CA ASN A 255 -5.75 -3.24 20.34
C ASN A 255 -5.71 -4.75 20.64
N PRO A 256 -6.82 -5.34 21.16
CA PRO A 256 -6.92 -6.79 21.40
C PRO A 256 -6.83 -7.67 20.15
N ASN A 257 -6.88 -7.10 18.94
CA ASN A 257 -6.76 -7.83 17.66
C ASN A 257 -5.37 -7.71 17.03
N PHE A 258 -4.39 -7.19 17.76
CA PHE A 258 -3.04 -7.01 17.25
C PHE A 258 -2.26 -8.33 17.24
N ALA A 259 -2.42 -9.11 16.16
CA ALA A 259 -1.83 -10.44 16.00
C ALA A 259 -0.31 -10.46 16.22
N GLN A 260 0.41 -9.47 15.69
CA GLN A 260 1.86 -9.40 15.78
C GLN A 260 2.34 -9.14 17.23
N ALA A 261 1.60 -8.36 18.02
CA ALA A 261 1.94 -8.16 19.44
C ALA A 261 1.76 -9.44 20.26
N TYR A 262 0.73 -10.25 19.98
CA TYR A 262 0.61 -11.60 20.57
C TYR A 262 1.80 -12.47 20.20
N HIS A 263 2.18 -12.50 18.92
CA HIS A 263 3.33 -13.28 18.45
C HIS A 263 4.62 -12.88 19.20
N GLU A 264 4.94 -11.59 19.25
CA GLU A 264 6.17 -11.10 19.88
C GLU A 264 6.13 -11.28 21.41
N ARG A 265 4.96 -11.10 22.06
CA ARG A 265 4.81 -11.39 23.48
C ARG A 265 4.99 -12.89 23.78
N GLY A 266 4.46 -13.75 22.93
CA GLY A 266 4.65 -15.20 23.03
C GLY A 266 6.12 -15.60 22.91
N ARG A 267 6.90 -14.97 22.01
CA ARG A 267 8.35 -15.14 21.92
C ARG A 267 9.06 -14.70 23.20
N ALA A 268 8.68 -13.54 23.73
CA ALA A 268 9.24 -13.01 24.98
C ALA A 268 8.96 -13.93 26.18
N LYS A 269 7.72 -14.43 26.31
CA LYS A 269 7.34 -15.40 27.35
C LYS A 269 8.12 -16.70 27.23
N LEU A 270 8.31 -17.20 25.99
CA LEU A 270 9.12 -18.39 25.76
C LEU A 270 10.57 -18.20 26.20
N ALA A 271 11.17 -17.06 25.87
CA ALA A 271 12.53 -16.71 26.29
C ALA A 271 12.66 -16.62 27.83
N LYS A 272 11.58 -16.26 28.52
CA LYS A 272 11.49 -16.27 29.99
C LYS A 272 11.25 -17.65 30.61
N GLY A 273 10.92 -18.67 29.77
CA GLY A 273 10.58 -20.02 30.21
C GLY A 273 9.10 -20.28 30.45
N ASP A 274 8.23 -19.28 30.24
CA ASP A 274 6.78 -19.43 30.29
C ASP A 274 6.26 -20.05 29.00
N LYS A 275 6.31 -21.37 28.94
CA LYS A 275 5.88 -22.15 27.75
C LYS A 275 4.38 -22.11 27.55
N GLU A 276 3.61 -22.15 28.64
CA GLU A 276 2.14 -22.18 28.58
C GLU A 276 1.60 -20.84 28.05
N GLY A 277 2.00 -19.73 28.66
CA GLY A 277 1.61 -18.39 28.21
C GLY A 277 2.12 -18.06 26.78
N SER A 278 3.28 -18.61 26.37
CA SER A 278 3.75 -18.49 24.99
C SER A 278 2.83 -19.22 24.01
N MET A 279 2.40 -20.45 24.32
CA MET A 279 1.49 -21.22 23.47
C MET A 279 0.13 -20.56 23.31
N GLU A 280 -0.42 -19.98 24.40
CA GLU A 280 -1.67 -19.22 24.34
C GLU A 280 -1.57 -18.00 23.41
N ASP A 281 -0.50 -17.22 23.54
CA ASP A 281 -0.27 -16.03 22.70
C ASP A 281 -0.07 -16.41 21.22
N MET A 282 0.70 -17.47 20.94
CA MET A 282 0.91 -17.94 19.57
C MET A 282 -0.39 -18.44 18.93
N LYS A 283 -1.20 -19.17 19.70
CA LYS A 283 -2.52 -19.60 19.23
C LYS A 283 -3.39 -18.40 18.87
N LYS A 284 -3.39 -17.38 19.72
CA LYS A 284 -4.16 -16.15 19.48
C LYS A 284 -3.66 -15.39 18.26
N ALA A 285 -2.35 -15.31 18.06
CA ALA A 285 -1.76 -14.70 16.87
C ALA A 285 -2.21 -15.39 15.57
N ILE A 286 -2.23 -16.75 15.56
CA ILE A 286 -2.69 -17.54 14.40
C ILE A 286 -4.21 -17.37 14.17
N GLU A 287 -5.01 -17.33 15.25
CA GLU A 287 -6.45 -17.08 15.14
C GLU A 287 -6.77 -15.73 14.49
N LEU A 288 -5.98 -14.70 14.80
CA LEU A 288 -6.17 -13.34 14.29
C LEU A 288 -5.59 -13.14 12.89
N ALA A 289 -4.52 -13.86 12.52
CA ALA A 289 -3.86 -13.80 11.23
C ALA A 289 -3.49 -15.21 10.75
N PRO A 290 -4.47 -16.00 10.25
CA PRO A 290 -4.27 -17.40 9.84
C PRO A 290 -3.24 -17.56 8.72
N GLU A 291 -3.09 -16.58 7.84
CA GLU A 291 -2.11 -16.56 6.75
C GLU A 291 -0.67 -16.59 7.26
N ASN A 292 -0.41 -16.11 8.47
CA ASN A 292 0.90 -16.13 9.11
C ASN A 292 1.18 -17.44 9.85
N GLY A 293 0.22 -18.35 9.94
CA GLY A 293 0.32 -19.60 10.71
C GLY A 293 1.48 -20.51 10.28
N ALA A 294 1.80 -20.58 9.00
CA ALA A 294 2.91 -21.35 8.48
C ALA A 294 4.28 -20.82 8.97
N ASN A 295 4.43 -19.50 9.02
CA ASN A 295 5.66 -18.85 9.50
C ASN A 295 5.82 -19.00 11.01
N ILE A 296 4.73 -18.92 11.77
CA ILE A 296 4.72 -19.09 13.23
C ILE A 296 5.02 -20.53 13.61
N SER A 297 4.39 -21.51 12.95
CA SER A 297 4.59 -22.95 13.25
C SER A 297 5.98 -23.44 12.86
N GLY A 298 6.59 -22.94 11.79
CA GLY A 298 7.94 -23.29 11.36
C GLY A 298 9.04 -22.86 12.33
N GLN A 299 8.84 -21.76 13.08
CA GLN A 299 9.78 -21.27 14.08
C GLN A 299 9.79 -22.14 15.37
N TYR A 300 8.73 -22.86 15.67
CA TYR A 300 8.65 -23.75 16.84
C TYR A 300 9.50 -25.01 16.73
N ASN A 301 9.81 -25.46 15.53
CA ASN A 301 10.58 -26.70 15.31
C ASN A 301 12.10 -26.50 15.37
N ASN A 302 12.59 -25.26 15.54
CA ASN A 302 14.01 -24.95 15.55
C ASN A 302 14.40 -24.12 16.79
N TYR A 303 14.34 -24.73 17.97
CA TYR A 303 14.70 -24.12 19.25
C TYR A 303 16.13 -23.56 19.32
N ASP A 304 17.06 -24.10 18.52
CA ASP A 304 18.48 -23.71 18.56
C ASP A 304 18.82 -22.40 17.79
N HIS A 305 17.89 -21.88 17.00
CA HIS A 305 18.10 -20.67 16.21
C HIS A 305 17.55 -19.38 16.83
N LEU A 306 16.72 -19.48 17.89
CA LEU A 306 16.07 -18.32 18.54
C LEU A 306 17.06 -17.42 19.28
N THR A 307 18.26 -17.89 19.60
CA THR A 307 19.31 -17.11 20.26
C THR A 307 20.32 -16.47 19.31
N LYS A 308 20.28 -16.82 18.01
CA LYS A 308 21.32 -16.40 17.03
C LYS A 308 20.81 -15.47 15.93
N ASN A 309 19.51 -15.38 15.71
CA ASN A 309 18.94 -14.53 14.66
C ASN A 309 17.76 -13.75 15.24
N VAL A 310 18.05 -12.65 15.95
CA VAL A 310 17.14 -11.52 16.01
C VAL A 310 17.46 -10.71 14.76
N PRO A 311 16.63 -10.74 13.71
CA PRO A 311 16.81 -9.80 12.62
C PRO A 311 16.31 -8.45 13.14
N PHE A 312 17.22 -7.56 13.37
CA PHE A 312 16.97 -6.14 13.29
C PHE A 312 16.83 -5.77 11.84
#